data_452b8a2c0329bfe71b65cc62974a7a95
#
_entry.id   452b8a2c0329bfe71b65cc62974a7a95
#
_cell.length_a   1.000
_cell.length_b   1.000
_cell.length_c   1.000
_cell.angle_alpha   90.00
_cell.angle_beta   90.00
_cell.angle_gamma   90.00
#
_symmetry.space_group_name_H-M   'P 1'
#
loop_
_entity.id
_entity.type
_entity.pdbx_description
1 polymer ?
#
loop_
_entity_poly.entity_id
_entity_poly.type
_entity_poly.pdbx_seq_one_letter_code
_entity_poly.pdbx_strand_id
1 'polypeptide(L)'
;MTRRVQLLCAWGAPVSMIAFAIGWVGFAGFLPPLSPSDNAAVIANIFAERRTGIRFGAIIMMVGTMFWIPWAAVVAAQPRRTERDRGVLPQTQVGCAVAATAIVIIAMLIWVVAAFRPDRPPELIQTLSDLGFVISIMPFAVFCVWNVALGLAIFADDGPAPAFPRWSAYLCMWTALLYVPGGALAFFQTGPLAWNGAFAFFLPAIAFFIWLIVMTVLTLRSINRPPGEDHEFSTIPASRQVPA
;
A
#
# COMPACT_ATOMS: atom_id res chain seq x y z
N MET A 1 -6.24 -17.90 -14.38
CA MET A 1 -6.76 -17.88 -12.98
C MET A 1 -8.27 -18.01 -12.98
N THR A 2 -8.86 -18.85 -12.12
CA THR A 2 -10.33 -18.92 -12.00
C THR A 2 -10.87 -17.64 -11.35
N ARG A 3 -12.10 -17.23 -11.71
CA ARG A 3 -12.76 -16.03 -11.13
C ARG A 3 -12.78 -16.06 -9.60
N ARG A 4 -13.00 -17.24 -8.98
CA ARG A 4 -12.99 -17.40 -7.52
C ARG A 4 -11.65 -17.03 -6.89
N VAL A 5 -10.54 -17.46 -7.49
CA VAL A 5 -9.20 -17.12 -7.01
C VAL A 5 -8.90 -15.64 -7.14
N GLN A 6 -9.32 -15.00 -8.25
CA GLN A 6 -9.17 -13.55 -8.44
C GLN A 6 -9.95 -12.77 -7.37
N LEU A 7 -11.18 -13.17 -7.06
CA LEU A 7 -11.98 -12.53 -6.02
C LEU A 7 -11.33 -12.68 -4.64
N LEU A 8 -10.83 -13.87 -4.28
CA LEU A 8 -10.10 -14.07 -3.02
C LEU A 8 -8.88 -13.16 -2.92
N CYS A 9 -8.08 -13.06 -3.98
CA CYS A 9 -6.91 -12.18 -4.01
C CYS A 9 -7.31 -10.69 -3.92
N ALA A 10 -8.40 -10.28 -4.55
CA ALA A 10 -8.89 -8.90 -4.50
C ALA A 10 -9.31 -8.47 -3.09
N TRP A 11 -9.82 -9.38 -2.26
CA TRP A 11 -10.13 -9.12 -0.86
C TRP A 11 -8.90 -8.96 0.05
N GLY A 12 -7.69 -9.21 -0.48
CA GLY A 12 -6.45 -9.05 0.27
C GLY A 12 -6.24 -7.64 0.83
N ALA A 13 -6.52 -6.58 0.06
CA ALA A 13 -6.38 -5.21 0.56
C ALA A 13 -7.37 -4.88 1.71
N PRO A 14 -8.67 -5.15 1.63
CA PRO A 14 -9.59 -4.98 2.77
C PRO A 14 -9.13 -5.74 4.02
N VAL A 15 -8.69 -6.99 3.88
CA VAL A 15 -8.17 -7.78 5.01
C VAL A 15 -6.94 -7.10 5.62
N SER A 16 -6.01 -6.64 4.79
CA SER A 16 -4.84 -5.90 5.24
C SER A 16 -5.21 -4.61 5.98
N MET A 17 -6.14 -3.82 5.44
CA MET A 17 -6.59 -2.57 6.07
C MET A 17 -7.19 -2.82 7.45
N ILE A 18 -8.02 -3.84 7.60
CA ILE A 18 -8.61 -4.23 8.88
C ILE A 18 -7.50 -4.67 9.85
N ALA A 19 -6.54 -5.49 9.39
CA ALA A 19 -5.43 -5.93 10.20
C ALA A 19 -4.56 -4.75 10.68
N PHE A 20 -4.31 -3.75 9.81
CA PHE A 20 -3.61 -2.53 10.21
C PHE A 20 -4.41 -1.69 11.21
N ALA A 21 -5.70 -1.50 11.01
CA ALA A 21 -6.54 -0.76 11.96
C ALA A 21 -6.54 -1.43 13.35
N ILE A 22 -6.72 -2.74 13.39
CA ILE A 22 -6.69 -3.51 14.63
C ILE A 22 -5.30 -3.49 15.27
N GLY A 23 -4.25 -3.76 14.48
CA GLY A 23 -2.89 -3.88 14.99
C GLY A 23 -2.29 -2.54 15.40
N TRP A 24 -2.39 -1.52 14.53
CA TRP A 24 -1.78 -0.21 14.75
C TRP A 24 -2.54 0.59 15.80
N VAL A 25 -3.87 0.70 15.67
CA VAL A 25 -4.70 1.53 16.55
C VAL A 25 -5.15 0.74 17.78
N GLY A 26 -5.70 -0.46 17.56
CA GLY A 26 -6.35 -1.22 18.65
C GLY A 26 -5.35 -1.80 19.65
N PHE A 27 -4.28 -2.44 19.15
CA PHE A 27 -3.30 -3.12 20.02
C PHE A 27 -2.05 -2.29 20.32
N ALA A 28 -1.35 -1.77 19.31
CA ALA A 28 -0.11 -1.03 19.53
C ALA A 28 -0.37 0.39 20.09
N GLY A 29 -1.52 0.98 19.75
CA GLY A 29 -1.86 2.34 20.16
C GLY A 29 -0.93 3.39 19.56
N PHE A 30 -0.49 3.17 18.32
CA PHE A 30 0.41 4.05 17.58
C PHE A 30 -0.34 5.12 16.76
N LEU A 31 -1.54 5.49 17.15
CA LEU A 31 -2.28 6.60 16.56
C LEU A 31 -2.64 7.64 17.63
N PRO A 32 -2.04 8.84 17.60
CA PRO A 32 -1.00 9.28 16.67
C PRO A 32 0.31 8.50 16.85
N PRO A 33 1.22 8.48 15.81
CA PRO A 33 2.55 7.89 15.95
C PRO A 33 3.33 8.56 17.08
N LEU A 34 4.19 7.78 17.74
CA LEU A 34 5.04 8.30 18.81
C LEU A 34 5.88 9.47 18.30
N SER A 35 6.06 10.48 19.13
CA SER A 35 6.77 11.69 18.72
C SER A 35 8.30 11.45 18.63
N PRO A 36 8.94 11.84 17.51
CA PRO A 36 10.40 11.76 17.43
C PRO A 36 11.14 12.74 18.38
N SER A 37 10.41 13.69 18.97
CA SER A 37 10.96 14.61 19.96
C SER A 37 10.82 14.11 21.42
N ASP A 38 10.16 12.97 21.65
CA ASP A 38 10.04 12.40 22.98
C ASP A 38 11.39 11.82 23.44
N ASN A 39 11.69 12.00 24.72
CA ASN A 39 12.93 11.46 25.29
C ASN A 39 12.85 9.94 25.51
N ALA A 40 14.01 9.31 25.72
CA ALA A 40 14.14 7.86 25.86
C ALA A 40 13.26 7.29 26.99
N ALA A 41 13.13 8.00 28.11
CA ALA A 41 12.33 7.55 29.26
C ALA A 41 10.82 7.48 28.90
N VAL A 42 10.31 8.48 28.18
CA VAL A 42 8.90 8.51 27.72
C VAL A 42 8.64 7.35 26.79
N ILE A 43 9.48 7.14 25.78
CA ILE A 43 9.33 6.04 24.83
C ILE A 43 9.39 4.68 25.53
N ALA A 44 10.37 4.50 26.43
CA ALA A 44 10.50 3.25 27.18
C ALA A 44 9.28 2.96 28.05
N ASN A 45 8.70 3.97 28.71
CA ASN A 45 7.48 3.82 29.49
C ASN A 45 6.30 3.38 28.63
N ILE A 46 6.10 4.00 27.44
CA ILE A 46 5.05 3.61 26.50
C ILE A 46 5.21 2.14 26.09
N PHE A 47 6.44 1.72 25.76
CA PHE A 47 6.73 0.34 25.41
C PHE A 47 6.54 -0.64 26.58
N ALA A 48 6.82 -0.22 27.81
CA ALA A 48 6.57 -1.01 29.01
C ALA A 48 5.06 -1.21 29.27
N GLU A 49 4.29 -0.13 29.24
CA GLU A 49 2.85 -0.13 29.49
C GLU A 49 2.09 -0.91 28.41
N ARG A 50 2.46 -0.71 27.13
CA ARG A 50 1.77 -1.31 25.97
C ARG A 50 2.47 -2.54 25.41
N ARG A 51 3.41 -3.12 26.13
CA ARG A 51 4.30 -4.19 25.71
C ARG A 51 3.60 -5.35 24.99
N THR A 52 2.57 -5.89 25.61
CA THR A 52 1.79 -7.01 25.05
C THR A 52 1.00 -6.55 23.81
N GLY A 53 0.40 -5.37 23.86
CA GLY A 53 -0.34 -4.77 22.76
C GLY A 53 0.54 -4.53 21.53
N ILE A 54 1.72 -3.94 21.70
CA ILE A 54 2.67 -3.70 20.60
C ILE A 54 3.06 -5.02 19.92
N ARG A 55 3.32 -6.07 20.70
CA ARG A 55 3.70 -7.39 20.16
C ARG A 55 2.55 -8.04 19.39
N PHE A 56 1.34 -8.08 19.95
CA PHE A 56 0.16 -8.60 19.24
C PHE A 56 -0.18 -7.75 18.01
N GLY A 57 -0.15 -6.44 18.14
CA GLY A 57 -0.39 -5.51 17.02
C GLY A 57 0.58 -5.74 15.88
N ALA A 58 1.87 -5.86 16.17
CA ALA A 58 2.90 -6.14 15.17
C ALA A 58 2.65 -7.47 14.45
N ILE A 59 2.29 -8.55 15.17
CA ILE A 59 1.98 -9.86 14.57
C ILE A 59 0.77 -9.75 13.63
N ILE A 60 -0.30 -9.08 14.06
CA ILE A 60 -1.51 -8.90 13.25
C ILE A 60 -1.17 -8.12 11.98
N MET A 61 -0.40 -7.03 12.09
CA MET A 61 0.03 -6.24 10.94
C MET A 61 0.94 -7.02 9.99
N MET A 62 1.88 -7.83 10.50
CA MET A 62 2.71 -8.70 9.65
C MET A 62 1.87 -9.66 8.83
N VAL A 63 0.89 -10.32 9.44
CA VAL A 63 -0.03 -11.24 8.74
C VAL A 63 -0.85 -10.46 7.71
N GLY A 64 -1.39 -9.30 8.08
CA GLY A 64 -2.18 -8.44 7.19
C GLY A 64 -1.40 -7.97 5.98
N THR A 65 -0.14 -7.58 6.16
CA THR A 65 0.72 -7.08 5.06
C THR A 65 1.00 -8.14 3.99
N MET A 66 1.04 -9.42 4.33
CA MET A 66 1.23 -10.51 3.36
C MET A 66 0.15 -10.55 2.27
N PHE A 67 -1.05 -10.05 2.54
CA PHE A 67 -2.14 -9.98 1.58
C PHE A 67 -1.95 -8.92 0.48
N TRP A 68 -0.97 -8.02 0.61
CA TRP A 68 -0.62 -7.09 -0.48
C TRP A 68 -0.09 -7.81 -1.71
N ILE A 69 0.63 -8.92 -1.54
CA ILE A 69 1.22 -9.67 -2.66
C ILE A 69 0.15 -10.27 -3.58
N PRO A 70 -0.78 -11.11 -3.10
CA PRO A 70 -1.85 -11.65 -3.95
C PRO A 70 -2.78 -10.57 -4.48
N TRP A 71 -3.04 -9.50 -3.70
CA TRP A 71 -3.80 -8.35 -4.17
C TRP A 71 -3.10 -7.64 -5.33
N ALA A 72 -1.82 -7.31 -5.21
CA ALA A 72 -1.05 -6.69 -6.28
C ALA A 72 -1.02 -7.56 -7.55
N ALA A 73 -0.88 -8.87 -7.38
CA ALA A 73 -0.87 -9.81 -8.50
C ALA A 73 -2.19 -9.81 -9.28
N VAL A 74 -3.33 -9.77 -8.59
CA VAL A 74 -4.63 -9.71 -9.26
C VAL A 74 -4.90 -8.34 -9.90
N VAL A 75 -4.52 -7.23 -9.26
CA VAL A 75 -4.60 -5.89 -9.84
C VAL A 75 -3.77 -5.79 -11.11
N ALA A 76 -2.51 -6.23 -11.05
CA ALA A 76 -1.58 -6.22 -12.17
C ALA A 76 -2.03 -7.13 -13.34
N ALA A 77 -2.88 -8.11 -13.07
CA ALA A 77 -3.38 -9.02 -14.10
C ALA A 77 -4.55 -8.43 -14.91
N GLN A 78 -5.21 -7.36 -14.44
CA GLN A 78 -6.38 -6.81 -15.14
C GLN A 78 -6.03 -6.10 -16.46
N PRO A 79 -5.04 -5.18 -16.55
CA PRO A 79 -4.72 -4.45 -17.78
C PRO A 79 -4.07 -5.31 -18.89
N ARG A 80 -3.78 -6.58 -18.62
CA ARG A 80 -3.06 -7.47 -19.56
C ARG A 80 -3.81 -7.84 -20.84
N ARG A 81 -5.06 -7.46 -20.99
CA ARG A 81 -5.88 -7.88 -22.13
C ARG A 81 -5.43 -7.28 -23.46
N THR A 82 -4.65 -6.20 -23.43
CA THR A 82 -4.17 -5.45 -24.61
C THR A 82 -2.64 -5.43 -24.79
N GLU A 83 -1.87 -6.08 -23.91
CA GLU A 83 -0.41 -5.94 -23.91
C GLU A 83 0.30 -6.55 -25.12
N ARG A 84 0.87 -5.68 -25.97
CA ARG A 84 2.02 -6.00 -26.83
C ARG A 84 3.32 -6.16 -26.00
N ASP A 85 3.39 -5.63 -24.80
CA ASP A 85 4.58 -5.59 -23.96
C ASP A 85 4.43 -6.58 -22.78
N ARG A 86 5.06 -7.75 -22.93
CA ARG A 86 4.89 -8.93 -22.08
C ARG A 86 5.55 -8.76 -20.71
N GLY A 87 4.99 -7.94 -19.84
CA GLY A 87 5.20 -8.24 -18.43
C GLY A 87 6.08 -7.31 -17.61
N VAL A 88 6.69 -6.21 -18.12
CA VAL A 88 7.55 -5.33 -17.32
C VAL A 88 6.74 -4.61 -16.22
N LEU A 89 5.65 -3.91 -16.57
CA LEU A 89 4.84 -3.15 -15.60
C LEU A 89 4.15 -4.04 -14.57
N PRO A 90 3.49 -5.16 -14.95
CA PRO A 90 2.94 -6.10 -13.98
C PRO A 90 3.98 -6.72 -13.04
N GLN A 91 5.16 -7.08 -13.58
CA GLN A 91 6.24 -7.62 -12.75
C GLN A 91 6.79 -6.56 -11.78
N THR A 92 6.95 -5.31 -12.22
CA THR A 92 7.34 -4.19 -11.37
C THR A 92 6.34 -3.99 -10.23
N GLN A 93 5.04 -4.01 -10.50
CA GLN A 93 4.01 -3.90 -9.46
C GLN A 93 4.12 -5.00 -8.41
N VAL A 94 4.23 -6.26 -8.84
CA VAL A 94 4.38 -7.40 -7.90
C VAL A 94 5.71 -7.32 -7.15
N GLY A 95 6.80 -6.94 -7.82
CA GLY A 95 8.10 -6.73 -7.19
C GLY A 95 8.06 -5.64 -6.11
N CYS A 96 7.41 -4.52 -6.39
CA CYS A 96 7.21 -3.46 -5.41
C CYS A 96 6.33 -3.92 -4.23
N ALA A 97 5.28 -4.71 -4.48
CA ALA A 97 4.44 -5.25 -3.41
C ALA A 97 5.23 -6.18 -2.48
N VAL A 98 6.09 -7.04 -3.04
CA VAL A 98 6.98 -7.92 -2.26
C VAL A 98 7.98 -7.10 -1.46
N ALA A 99 8.62 -6.10 -2.07
CA ALA A 99 9.57 -5.22 -1.38
C ALA A 99 8.88 -4.42 -0.26
N ALA A 100 7.72 -3.81 -0.51
CA ALA A 100 6.94 -3.09 0.49
C ALA A 100 6.53 -4.00 1.65
N THR A 101 6.06 -5.22 1.35
CA THR A 101 5.72 -6.23 2.35
C THR A 101 6.93 -6.56 3.23
N ALA A 102 8.09 -6.83 2.63
CA ALA A 102 9.32 -7.14 3.38
C ALA A 102 9.74 -5.98 4.29
N ILE A 103 9.73 -4.75 3.79
CA ILE A 103 10.08 -3.55 4.54
C ILE A 103 9.17 -3.38 5.77
N VAL A 104 7.85 -3.50 5.58
CA VAL A 104 6.90 -3.34 6.68
C VAL A 104 7.04 -4.48 7.70
N ILE A 105 7.27 -5.72 7.28
CA ILE A 105 7.54 -6.83 8.20
C ILE A 105 8.79 -6.57 9.04
N ILE A 106 9.87 -6.06 8.44
CA ILE A 106 11.10 -5.71 9.17
C ILE A 106 10.81 -4.66 10.25
N ALA A 107 10.04 -3.61 9.93
CA ALA A 107 9.65 -2.60 10.91
C ALA A 107 8.86 -3.21 12.09
N MET A 108 7.90 -4.11 11.80
CA MET A 108 7.12 -4.82 12.83
C MET A 108 8.01 -5.70 13.71
N LEU A 109 8.97 -6.41 13.12
CA LEU A 109 9.93 -7.24 13.87
C LEU A 109 10.80 -6.39 14.80
N ILE A 110 11.21 -5.20 14.38
CA ILE A 110 11.99 -4.27 15.20
C ILE A 110 11.17 -3.83 16.42
N TRP A 111 9.88 -3.48 16.27
CA TRP A 111 9.03 -3.14 17.41
C TRP A 111 8.77 -4.33 18.32
N VAL A 112 8.63 -5.54 17.77
CA VAL A 112 8.56 -6.76 18.59
C VAL A 112 9.84 -6.91 19.41
N VAL A 113 11.01 -6.73 18.80
CA VAL A 113 12.32 -6.79 19.51
C VAL A 113 12.40 -5.70 20.57
N ALA A 114 11.99 -4.46 20.31
CA ALA A 114 11.97 -3.38 21.30
C ALA A 114 11.11 -3.74 22.53
N ALA A 115 9.93 -4.34 22.29
CA ALA A 115 8.99 -4.76 23.32
C ALA A 115 9.31 -6.13 23.95
N PHE A 116 10.37 -6.86 23.50
CA PHE A 116 10.59 -8.24 23.91
C PHE A 116 11.11 -8.37 25.34
N ARG A 117 12.10 -7.56 25.73
CA ARG A 117 12.74 -7.59 27.05
C ARG A 117 12.36 -6.37 27.88
N PRO A 118 11.94 -6.53 29.18
CA PRO A 118 11.56 -5.40 30.01
C PRO A 118 12.75 -4.56 30.48
N ASP A 119 13.91 -5.19 30.65
CA ASP A 119 15.06 -4.59 31.35
C ASP A 119 16.08 -3.97 30.40
N ARG A 120 15.62 -3.52 29.21
CA ARG A 120 16.49 -2.82 28.26
C ARG A 120 16.70 -1.37 28.68
N PRO A 121 17.91 -0.80 28.44
CA PRO A 121 18.14 0.62 28.59
C PRO A 121 17.14 1.44 27.75
N PRO A 122 16.58 2.54 28.30
CA PRO A 122 15.62 3.39 27.59
C PRO A 122 16.10 3.87 26.22
N GLU A 123 17.37 4.20 26.09
CA GLU A 123 18.01 4.68 24.85
C GLU A 123 18.00 3.61 23.75
N LEU A 124 18.16 2.34 24.13
CA LEU A 124 18.07 1.22 23.17
C LEU A 124 16.63 1.02 22.69
N ILE A 125 15.64 1.15 23.58
CA ILE A 125 14.22 1.06 23.22
C ILE A 125 13.86 2.21 22.28
N GLN A 126 14.28 3.44 22.59
CA GLN A 126 14.08 4.59 21.71
C GLN A 126 14.70 4.35 20.34
N THR A 127 15.96 3.94 20.27
CA THR A 127 16.66 3.66 18.99
C THR A 127 15.92 2.62 18.16
N LEU A 128 15.42 1.55 18.78
CA LEU A 128 14.65 0.53 18.07
C LEU A 128 13.26 1.04 17.64
N SER A 129 12.63 1.88 18.46
CA SER A 129 11.36 2.54 18.11
C SER A 129 11.53 3.43 16.88
N ASP A 130 12.54 4.30 16.89
CA ASP A 130 12.89 5.22 15.81
C ASP A 130 13.22 4.46 14.52
N LEU A 131 14.02 3.40 14.63
CA LEU A 131 14.34 2.53 13.51
C LEU A 131 13.08 1.91 12.87
N GLY A 132 12.13 1.46 13.70
CA GLY A 132 10.87 0.92 13.23
C GLY A 132 10.03 1.96 12.48
N PHE A 133 9.91 3.20 12.99
CA PHE A 133 9.18 4.28 12.31
C PHE A 133 9.87 4.73 11.03
N VAL A 134 11.18 4.91 11.04
CA VAL A 134 11.95 5.29 9.85
C VAL A 134 11.82 4.23 8.76
N ILE A 135 11.99 2.94 9.08
CA ILE A 135 11.87 1.87 8.10
C ILE A 135 10.44 1.73 7.57
N SER A 136 9.42 1.99 8.39
CA SER A 136 8.02 1.85 7.94
C SER A 136 7.56 2.99 7.02
N ILE A 137 8.12 4.20 7.15
CA ILE A 137 7.61 5.40 6.46
C ILE A 137 8.58 5.88 5.38
N MET A 138 9.89 5.93 5.66
CA MET A 138 10.88 6.52 4.76
C MET A 138 11.04 5.83 3.39
N PRO A 139 10.86 4.51 3.21
CA PRO A 139 11.01 3.86 1.90
C PRO A 139 9.88 4.19 0.91
N PHE A 140 9.46 5.45 0.86
CA PHE A 140 8.40 5.96 -0.01
C PHE A 140 8.63 5.63 -1.49
N ALA A 141 9.88 5.54 -1.95
CA ALA A 141 10.22 5.30 -3.35
C ALA A 141 9.63 4.00 -3.89
N VAL A 142 9.56 2.94 -3.07
CA VAL A 142 8.95 1.65 -3.46
C VAL A 142 7.46 1.84 -3.78
N PHE A 143 6.75 2.61 -2.96
CA PHE A 143 5.34 2.92 -3.16
C PHE A 143 5.11 3.87 -4.34
N CYS A 144 6.03 4.83 -4.57
CA CYS A 144 6.00 5.68 -5.76
C CYS A 144 6.13 4.84 -7.04
N VAL A 145 7.14 3.97 -7.12
CA VAL A 145 7.35 3.09 -8.29
C VAL A 145 6.17 2.17 -8.50
N TRP A 146 5.59 1.61 -7.44
CA TRP A 146 4.40 0.76 -7.53
C TRP A 146 3.23 1.50 -8.17
N ASN A 147 2.92 2.70 -7.67
CA ASN A 147 1.82 3.52 -8.18
C ASN A 147 2.08 3.99 -9.62
N VAL A 148 3.29 4.44 -9.94
CA VAL A 148 3.66 4.84 -11.31
C VAL A 148 3.54 3.66 -12.27
N ALA A 149 4.03 2.49 -11.92
CA ALA A 149 3.93 1.30 -12.78
C ALA A 149 2.47 0.91 -13.05
N LEU A 150 1.59 0.97 -12.03
CA LEU A 150 0.17 0.73 -12.21
C LEU A 150 -0.49 1.80 -13.07
N GLY A 151 -0.20 3.08 -12.83
CA GLY A 151 -0.74 4.19 -13.62
C GLY A 151 -0.35 4.11 -15.08
N LEU A 152 0.92 3.78 -15.38
CA LEU A 152 1.38 3.55 -16.74
C LEU A 152 0.69 2.35 -17.40
N ALA A 153 0.48 1.25 -16.67
CA ALA A 153 -0.25 0.08 -17.18
C ALA A 153 -1.70 0.44 -17.53
N ILE A 154 -2.36 1.28 -16.72
CA ILE A 154 -3.72 1.76 -17.00
C ILE A 154 -3.75 2.70 -18.23
N PHE A 155 -2.75 3.59 -18.38
CA PHE A 155 -2.67 4.46 -19.56
C PHE A 155 -2.40 3.70 -20.86
N ALA A 156 -1.65 2.59 -20.76
CA ALA A 156 -1.34 1.72 -21.90
C ALA A 156 -2.50 0.78 -22.29
N ASP A 157 -3.52 0.63 -21.43
CA ASP A 157 -4.73 -0.15 -21.71
C ASP A 157 -5.73 0.71 -22.51
N ASP A 158 -5.50 0.85 -23.82
CA ASP A 158 -6.25 1.66 -24.77
C ASP A 158 -7.30 0.87 -25.57
N GLY A 159 -7.57 -0.37 -25.16
CA GLY A 159 -8.57 -1.23 -25.79
C GLY A 159 -9.99 -0.70 -25.71
N PRO A 160 -10.93 -1.27 -26.48
CA PRO A 160 -12.33 -0.83 -26.49
C PRO A 160 -13.04 -0.99 -25.16
N ALA A 161 -12.55 -1.90 -24.28
CA ALA A 161 -13.10 -2.15 -22.96
C ALA A 161 -11.96 -2.20 -21.91
N PRO A 162 -11.34 -1.05 -21.56
CA PRO A 162 -10.23 -1.02 -20.62
C PRO A 162 -10.62 -1.61 -19.26
N ALA A 163 -9.67 -2.30 -18.62
CA ALA A 163 -9.90 -2.92 -17.32
C ALA A 163 -10.23 -1.90 -16.23
N PHE A 164 -9.55 -0.74 -16.29
CA PHE A 164 -9.72 0.36 -15.35
C PHE A 164 -10.02 1.67 -16.10
N PRO A 165 -10.83 2.57 -15.52
CA PRO A 165 -11.08 3.89 -16.11
C PRO A 165 -9.81 4.75 -16.06
N ARG A 166 -9.56 5.58 -17.08
CA ARG A 166 -8.33 6.41 -17.20
C ARG A 166 -8.09 7.34 -16.01
N TRP A 167 -9.16 7.80 -15.33
CA TRP A 167 -8.99 8.65 -14.15
C TRP A 167 -8.24 7.95 -13.01
N SER A 168 -8.31 6.63 -12.92
CA SER A 168 -7.59 5.88 -11.88
C SER A 168 -6.07 5.86 -12.11
N ALA A 169 -5.60 6.04 -13.34
CA ALA A 169 -4.19 6.27 -13.61
C ALA A 169 -3.70 7.60 -13.03
N TYR A 170 -4.49 8.67 -13.16
CA TYR A 170 -4.17 9.95 -12.52
C TYR A 170 -4.19 9.85 -11.00
N LEU A 171 -5.12 9.08 -10.42
CA LEU A 171 -5.09 8.78 -8.98
C LEU A 171 -3.77 8.12 -8.58
N CYS A 172 -3.28 7.13 -9.33
CA CYS A 172 -1.99 6.49 -9.06
C CYS A 172 -0.84 7.50 -9.11
N MET A 173 -0.79 8.38 -10.13
CA MET A 173 0.25 9.41 -10.23
C MET A 173 0.20 10.40 -9.06
N TRP A 174 -0.98 10.87 -8.68
CA TRP A 174 -1.15 11.74 -7.52
C TRP A 174 -0.75 11.06 -6.22
N THR A 175 -1.14 9.80 -6.03
CA THR A 175 -0.75 9.02 -4.84
C THR A 175 0.77 8.86 -4.76
N ALA A 176 1.44 8.59 -5.88
CA ALA A 176 2.90 8.54 -5.94
C ALA A 176 3.53 9.87 -5.50
N LEU A 177 3.01 11.02 -5.97
CA LEU A 177 3.49 12.35 -5.58
C LEU A 177 3.29 12.61 -4.08
N LEU A 178 2.15 12.19 -3.52
CA LEU A 178 1.82 12.39 -2.11
C LEU A 178 2.68 11.57 -1.14
N TYR A 179 3.42 10.55 -1.62
CA TYR A 179 4.38 9.81 -0.80
C TYR A 179 5.74 10.51 -0.66
N VAL A 180 6.09 11.41 -1.58
CA VAL A 180 7.42 12.06 -1.61
C VAL A 180 7.78 12.78 -0.29
N PRO A 181 6.85 13.48 0.38
CA PRO A 181 7.14 14.11 1.66
C PRO A 181 7.60 13.13 2.76
N GLY A 182 7.27 11.83 2.63
CA GLY A 182 7.77 10.80 3.54
C GLY A 182 9.30 10.69 3.57
N GLY A 183 10.00 11.08 2.50
CA GLY A 183 11.46 11.14 2.49
C GLY A 183 12.05 12.27 3.34
N ALA A 184 11.27 13.32 3.60
CA ALA A 184 11.72 14.48 4.39
C ALA A 184 11.87 14.16 5.88
N LEU A 185 11.24 13.10 6.41
CA LEU A 185 11.35 12.72 7.82
C LEU A 185 12.80 12.52 8.30
N ALA A 186 13.74 12.23 7.38
CA ALA A 186 15.16 12.09 7.70
C ALA A 186 15.79 13.37 8.24
N PHE A 187 15.17 14.53 8.00
CA PHE A 187 15.71 15.85 8.32
C PHE A 187 14.91 16.57 9.42
N PHE A 188 13.73 16.05 9.81
CA PHE A 188 12.82 16.76 10.70
C PHE A 188 12.35 15.86 11.85
N GLN A 189 12.64 16.27 13.08
CA GLN A 189 12.17 15.62 14.30
C GLN A 189 10.88 16.26 14.84
N THR A 190 10.49 17.42 14.31
CA THR A 190 9.30 18.15 14.75
C THR A 190 8.57 18.76 13.55
N GLY A 191 7.30 19.11 13.75
CA GLY A 191 6.51 19.78 12.73
C GLY A 191 5.90 18.84 11.68
N PRO A 192 5.36 19.41 10.58
CA PRO A 192 4.53 18.64 9.64
C PRO A 192 5.30 17.60 8.80
N LEU A 193 6.62 17.67 8.76
CA LEU A 193 7.49 16.75 8.02
C LEU A 193 8.16 15.69 8.93
N ALA A 194 7.95 15.73 10.23
CA ALA A 194 8.34 14.64 11.13
C ALA A 194 7.51 13.38 10.86
N TRP A 195 7.97 12.20 11.28
CA TRP A 195 7.23 10.93 10.99
C TRP A 195 5.85 10.83 11.67
N ASN A 196 5.53 11.69 12.63
CA ASN A 196 4.20 11.86 13.22
C ASN A 196 3.47 13.09 12.68
N GLY A 197 4.02 13.74 11.65
CA GLY A 197 3.52 14.98 11.08
C GLY A 197 2.48 14.78 9.97
N ALA A 198 1.78 15.87 9.65
CA ALA A 198 0.70 15.86 8.68
C ALA A 198 1.14 15.43 7.28
N PHE A 199 2.33 15.87 6.81
CA PHE A 199 2.78 15.61 5.45
C PHE A 199 3.63 14.34 5.32
N ALA A 200 4.40 13.95 6.33
CA ALA A 200 5.23 12.77 6.23
C ALA A 200 4.49 11.47 6.59
N PHE A 201 3.44 11.53 7.43
CA PHE A 201 2.68 10.37 7.87
C PHE A 201 1.22 10.40 7.42
N PHE A 202 0.43 11.38 7.88
CA PHE A 202 -1.03 11.34 7.68
C PHE A 202 -1.42 11.46 6.23
N LEU A 203 -0.79 12.36 5.46
CA LEU A 203 -1.11 12.55 4.05
C LEU A 203 -0.78 11.31 3.20
N PRO A 204 0.44 10.71 3.28
CA PRO A 204 0.74 9.45 2.61
C PRO A 204 -0.15 8.29 3.05
N ALA A 205 -0.42 8.16 4.34
CA ALA A 205 -1.27 7.09 4.87
C ALA A 205 -2.71 7.17 4.34
N ILE A 206 -3.32 8.36 4.39
CA ILE A 206 -4.67 8.58 3.84
C ILE A 206 -4.70 8.30 2.34
N ALA A 207 -3.72 8.82 1.58
CA ALA A 207 -3.62 8.58 0.15
C ALA A 207 -3.49 7.08 -0.17
N PHE A 208 -2.68 6.35 0.60
CA PHE A 208 -2.50 4.91 0.45
C PHE A 208 -3.80 4.13 0.68
N PHE A 209 -4.51 4.41 1.76
CA PHE A 209 -5.76 3.70 2.04
C PHE A 209 -6.86 4.03 1.04
N ILE A 210 -6.98 5.29 0.59
CA ILE A 210 -7.91 5.67 -0.48
C ILE A 210 -7.56 4.92 -1.77
N TRP A 211 -6.28 4.89 -2.15
CA TRP A 211 -5.82 4.17 -3.33
C TRP A 211 -6.11 2.67 -3.24
N LEU A 212 -5.84 2.02 -2.11
CA LEU A 212 -6.18 0.61 -1.88
C LEU A 212 -7.68 0.33 -2.06
N ILE A 213 -8.54 1.18 -1.48
CA ILE A 213 -10.00 1.03 -1.59
C ILE A 213 -10.44 1.17 -3.04
N VAL A 214 -10.03 2.26 -3.71
CA VAL A 214 -10.42 2.54 -5.09
C VAL A 214 -9.97 1.43 -6.02
N MET A 215 -8.70 1.03 -5.96
CA MET A 215 -8.18 -0.02 -6.83
C MET A 215 -8.80 -1.38 -6.54
N THR A 216 -9.16 -1.68 -5.29
CA THR A 216 -9.91 -2.90 -4.95
C THR A 216 -11.29 -2.88 -5.59
N VAL A 217 -12.04 -1.78 -5.45
CA VAL A 217 -13.38 -1.65 -6.05
C VAL A 217 -13.33 -1.79 -7.58
N LEU A 218 -12.36 -1.13 -8.21
CA LEU A 218 -12.18 -1.22 -9.68
C LEU A 218 -11.79 -2.63 -10.11
N THR A 219 -10.92 -3.31 -9.36
CA THR A 219 -10.52 -4.70 -9.63
C THR A 219 -11.71 -5.65 -9.50
N LEU A 220 -12.52 -5.52 -8.45
CA LEU A 220 -13.75 -6.31 -8.27
C LEU A 220 -14.75 -6.08 -9.41
N ARG A 221 -14.90 -4.83 -9.88
CA ARG A 221 -15.74 -4.50 -11.04
C ARG A 221 -15.20 -5.15 -12.31
N SER A 222 -13.89 -5.08 -12.55
CA SER A 222 -13.25 -5.70 -13.72
C SER A 222 -13.42 -7.22 -13.75
N ILE A 223 -13.26 -7.90 -12.60
CA ILE A 223 -13.44 -9.35 -12.48
C ILE A 223 -14.91 -9.77 -12.74
N ASN A 224 -15.87 -8.92 -12.37
CA ASN A 224 -17.31 -9.22 -12.45
C ASN A 224 -17.94 -8.81 -13.78
N ARG A 225 -17.21 -8.22 -14.73
CA ARG A 225 -17.75 -7.92 -16.07
C ARG A 225 -18.19 -9.21 -16.76
N PRO A 226 -19.39 -9.25 -17.38
CA PRO A 226 -19.84 -10.39 -18.15
C PRO A 226 -18.92 -10.66 -19.33
N PRO A 227 -18.60 -11.93 -19.67
CA PRO A 227 -17.94 -12.26 -20.93
C PRO A 227 -18.89 -11.92 -22.08
N GLY A 228 -18.56 -10.95 -22.92
CA GLY A 228 -19.39 -10.62 -24.10
C GLY A 228 -19.55 -9.12 -24.37
N GLU A 229 -19.41 -8.24 -23.39
CA GLU A 229 -19.43 -6.80 -23.66
C GLU A 229 -18.21 -6.34 -24.52
N ASP A 230 -17.17 -7.15 -24.60
CA ASP A 230 -15.98 -6.91 -25.42
C ASP A 230 -16.26 -7.11 -26.94
N HIS A 231 -17.37 -7.77 -27.32
CA HIS A 231 -17.71 -8.10 -28.73
C HIS A 231 -18.75 -7.17 -29.35
N GLU A 232 -19.56 -6.47 -28.58
CA GLU A 232 -20.66 -5.67 -29.11
C GLU A 232 -20.21 -4.39 -29.80
N PHE A 233 -19.04 -3.85 -29.42
CA PHE A 233 -18.43 -2.70 -30.10
C PHE A 233 -17.58 -3.05 -31.34
N SER A 234 -17.21 -4.31 -31.52
CA SER A 234 -16.42 -4.81 -32.66
C SER A 234 -17.28 -5.12 -33.89
N THR A 235 -18.59 -5.15 -33.78
CA THR A 235 -19.53 -5.52 -34.85
C THR A 235 -20.37 -4.37 -35.40
N ILE A 236 -19.86 -3.14 -35.39
CA ILE A 236 -20.42 -2.09 -36.26
C ILE A 236 -19.94 -2.41 -37.69
N PRO A 237 -20.80 -2.87 -38.58
CA PRO A 237 -20.42 -3.16 -39.95
C PRO A 237 -19.92 -1.86 -40.62
N ALA A 238 -18.80 -1.93 -41.33
CA ALA A 238 -18.21 -0.86 -42.12
C ALA A 238 -19.09 -0.34 -43.30
N SER A 239 -20.40 -0.62 -43.28
CA SER A 239 -21.34 -0.35 -44.36
C SER A 239 -22.11 0.98 -44.23
N ARG A 240 -21.63 1.94 -43.48
CA ARG A 240 -22.13 3.34 -43.57
C ARG A 240 -20.99 4.32 -43.91
N GLN A 241 -20.22 4.00 -44.93
CA GLN A 241 -19.54 5.05 -45.67
C GLN A 241 -20.56 5.59 -46.69
N VAL A 242 -21.03 6.79 -46.45
CA VAL A 242 -21.84 7.59 -47.37
C VAL A 242 -20.97 7.88 -48.59
N PRO A 243 -21.38 7.54 -49.82
CA PRO A 243 -20.64 7.99 -51.02
C PRO A 243 -20.79 9.50 -51.15
N ALA A 244 -19.71 10.11 -51.62
CA ALA A 244 -19.53 11.55 -51.94
C ALA A 244 -20.47 12.03 -53.05
#